data_33abebaacea963a188b6aca9f4d1d61f
#
_entry.id   33abebaacea963a188b6aca9f4d1d61f
#
_cell.length_a   1.000
_cell.length_b   1.000
_cell.length_c   1.000
_cell.angle_alpha   90.00
_cell.angle_beta   90.00
_cell.angle_gamma   90.00
#
_symmetry.space_group_name_H-M   'P 1'
#
loop_
_entity.id
_entity.type
_entity.pdbx_description
1 polymer ?
#
loop_
_entity_poly.entity_id
_entity_poly.type
_entity_poly.pdbx_seq_one_letter_code
_entity_poly.pdbx_strand_id
1 'polypeptide(L)'
;MPLFDHIDSIISRDPAARTRLEVILCYPGLHAIWLHRIAHFLWGIGLKLLARIVSHTARFITGIEIHPAVVVGKRVFIDHGLGVVIGETTVIGDDCTIYQGVTLGGTSLYKGTKRHPTLEAGVVVSAGAKVLGGFVVGAGARIGSNAVVLKAVPPGATAVGIPARILETTESQHSFTAYGITPEDLSS
;
A
#
# COMPACT_ATOMS: atom_id res chain seq x y z
N MET A 1 0.03 -8.04 -17.54
CA MET A 1 -1.06 -8.31 -16.61
C MET A 1 -2.36 -7.93 -17.30
N PRO A 2 -3.33 -8.82 -17.45
CA PRO A 2 -4.63 -8.45 -18.01
C PRO A 2 -5.25 -7.34 -17.17
N LEU A 3 -5.72 -6.28 -17.79
CA LEU A 3 -6.36 -5.13 -17.14
C LEU A 3 -7.49 -5.58 -16.20
N PHE A 4 -8.26 -6.55 -16.65
CA PHE A 4 -9.40 -7.09 -15.90
C PHE A 4 -9.00 -7.83 -14.61
N ASP A 5 -7.84 -8.50 -14.57
CA ASP A 5 -7.34 -9.19 -13.37
C ASP A 5 -7.17 -8.23 -12.16
N HIS A 6 -6.66 -7.03 -12.41
CA HIS A 6 -6.53 -6.01 -11.37
C HIS A 6 -7.90 -5.46 -10.92
N ILE A 7 -8.78 -5.17 -11.89
CA ILE A 7 -10.13 -4.64 -11.60
C ILE A 7 -10.96 -5.66 -10.84
N ASP A 8 -10.94 -6.92 -11.25
CA ASP A 8 -11.67 -8.01 -10.59
C ASP A 8 -11.14 -8.26 -9.18
N SER A 9 -9.83 -8.11 -8.97
CA SER A 9 -9.22 -8.16 -7.65
C SER A 9 -9.67 -7.01 -6.73
N ILE A 10 -9.95 -5.82 -7.25
CA ILE A 10 -10.54 -4.72 -6.49
C ILE A 10 -11.98 -5.07 -6.10
N ILE A 11 -12.81 -5.50 -7.06
CA ILE A 11 -14.21 -5.88 -6.82
C ILE A 11 -14.33 -6.99 -5.78
N SER A 12 -13.41 -7.96 -5.78
CA SER A 12 -13.44 -9.06 -4.80
C SER A 12 -13.08 -8.63 -3.36
N ARG A 13 -12.38 -7.49 -3.20
CA ARG A 13 -11.92 -6.98 -1.91
C ARG A 13 -12.71 -5.79 -1.38
N ASP A 14 -13.45 -5.10 -2.23
CA ASP A 14 -14.28 -3.97 -1.85
C ASP A 14 -15.77 -4.31 -2.01
N PRO A 15 -16.50 -4.50 -0.91
CA PRO A 15 -17.95 -4.76 -0.96
C PRO A 15 -18.77 -3.64 -1.60
N ALA A 16 -18.24 -2.41 -1.67
CA ALA A 16 -18.92 -1.27 -2.28
C ALA A 16 -18.78 -1.23 -3.81
N ALA A 17 -17.79 -1.95 -4.37
CA ALA A 17 -17.53 -2.00 -5.82
C ALA A 17 -18.59 -2.85 -6.54
N ARG A 18 -19.40 -2.23 -7.41
CA ARG A 18 -20.54 -2.90 -8.07
C ARG A 18 -20.22 -3.37 -9.48
N THR A 19 -19.44 -2.60 -10.23
CA THR A 19 -19.17 -2.87 -11.65
C THR A 19 -17.72 -2.52 -12.02
N ARG A 20 -17.19 -3.20 -13.04
CA ARG A 20 -15.87 -2.86 -13.61
C ARG A 20 -15.79 -1.41 -14.10
N LEU A 21 -16.87 -0.89 -14.67
CA LEU A 21 -16.92 0.49 -15.15
C LEU A 21 -16.82 1.50 -14.00
N GLU A 22 -17.51 1.24 -12.90
CA GLU A 22 -17.40 2.04 -11.68
C GLU A 22 -15.97 2.07 -11.15
N VAL A 23 -15.29 0.92 -11.08
CA VAL A 23 -13.88 0.83 -10.65
C VAL A 23 -12.97 1.61 -11.60
N ILE A 24 -13.17 1.50 -12.91
CA ILE A 24 -12.36 2.23 -13.90
C ILE A 24 -12.51 3.75 -13.76
N LEU A 25 -13.72 4.24 -13.50
CA LEU A 25 -14.02 5.67 -13.51
C LEU A 25 -13.86 6.33 -12.14
N CYS A 26 -14.12 5.62 -11.03
CA CYS A 26 -14.29 6.21 -9.71
C CYS A 26 -13.24 5.81 -8.67
N TYR A 27 -12.26 4.94 -9.00
CA TYR A 27 -11.26 4.47 -8.04
C TYR A 27 -9.91 5.19 -8.23
N PRO A 28 -9.62 6.21 -7.40
CA PRO A 28 -8.40 7.01 -7.54
C PRO A 28 -7.12 6.18 -7.34
N GLY A 29 -7.17 5.10 -6.51
CA GLY A 29 -6.05 4.18 -6.33
C GLY A 29 -5.66 3.45 -7.62
N LEU A 30 -6.63 3.04 -8.43
CA LEU A 30 -6.37 2.43 -9.74
C LEU A 30 -5.71 3.43 -10.69
N HIS A 31 -6.21 4.66 -10.74
CA HIS A 31 -5.64 5.73 -11.57
C HIS A 31 -4.21 6.06 -11.15
N ALA A 32 -3.94 6.14 -9.84
CA ALA A 32 -2.61 6.41 -9.31
C ALA A 32 -1.60 5.32 -9.72
N ILE A 33 -2.00 4.04 -9.66
CA ILE A 33 -1.14 2.92 -10.08
C ILE A 33 -0.88 2.96 -11.60
N TRP A 34 -1.87 3.30 -12.43
CA TRP A 34 -1.67 3.41 -13.87
C TRP A 34 -0.70 4.54 -14.22
N LEU A 35 -0.89 5.72 -13.63
CA LEU A 35 -0.01 6.86 -13.82
C LEU A 35 1.40 6.58 -13.27
N HIS A 36 1.49 5.87 -12.13
CA HIS A 36 2.76 5.42 -11.59
C HIS A 36 3.50 4.48 -12.55
N ARG A 37 2.83 3.55 -13.25
CA ARG A 37 3.48 2.67 -14.23
C ARG A 37 4.14 3.47 -15.36
N ILE A 38 3.49 4.54 -15.82
CA ILE A 38 4.07 5.47 -16.81
C ILE A 38 5.29 6.19 -16.23
N ALA A 39 5.16 6.74 -15.02
CA ALA A 39 6.25 7.42 -14.33
C ALA A 39 7.44 6.50 -14.07
N HIS A 40 7.18 5.25 -13.66
CA HIS A 40 8.21 4.24 -13.40
C HIS A 40 8.95 3.84 -14.67
N PHE A 41 8.25 3.66 -15.80
CA PHE A 41 8.88 3.42 -17.10
C PHE A 41 9.80 4.58 -17.49
N LEU A 42 9.34 5.83 -17.44
CA LEU A 42 10.14 7.02 -17.71
C LEU A 42 11.36 7.11 -16.77
N TRP A 43 11.18 6.74 -15.52
CA TRP A 43 12.26 6.66 -14.54
C TRP A 43 13.33 5.64 -14.94
N GLY A 44 12.92 4.47 -15.41
CA GLY A 44 13.78 3.37 -15.86
C GLY A 44 14.65 3.74 -17.06
N ILE A 45 14.11 4.49 -18.01
CA ILE A 45 14.85 4.95 -19.22
C ILE A 45 15.63 6.26 -18.99
N GLY A 46 15.74 6.74 -17.75
CA GLY A 46 16.56 7.88 -17.37
C GLY A 46 15.87 9.25 -17.46
N LEU A 47 14.64 9.37 -17.93
CA LEU A 47 13.88 10.63 -18.02
C LEU A 47 13.33 11.04 -16.64
N LYS A 48 14.24 11.21 -15.67
CA LYS A 48 13.92 11.39 -14.23
C LYS A 48 13.01 12.59 -13.97
N LEU A 49 13.28 13.74 -14.60
CA LEU A 49 12.46 14.94 -14.42
C LEU A 49 11.03 14.72 -14.93
N LEU A 50 10.89 14.16 -16.13
CA LEU A 50 9.57 13.87 -16.70
C LEU A 50 8.79 12.85 -15.85
N ALA A 51 9.46 11.81 -15.37
CA ALA A 51 8.88 10.86 -14.43
C ALA A 51 8.34 11.54 -13.16
N ARG A 52 9.10 12.51 -12.61
CA ARG A 52 8.68 13.30 -11.44
C ARG A 52 7.49 14.20 -11.75
N ILE A 53 7.45 14.81 -12.94
CA ILE A 53 6.30 15.62 -13.37
C ILE A 53 5.04 14.75 -13.45
N VAL A 54 5.12 13.58 -14.09
CA VAL A 54 3.99 12.64 -14.18
C VAL A 54 3.52 12.20 -12.78
N SER A 55 4.45 11.84 -11.89
CA SER A 55 4.13 11.47 -10.50
C SER A 55 3.46 12.63 -9.74
N HIS A 56 3.92 13.86 -9.92
CA HIS A 56 3.33 15.03 -9.27
C HIS A 56 1.93 15.33 -9.81
N THR A 57 1.73 15.21 -11.11
CA THR A 57 0.40 15.33 -11.73
C THR A 57 -0.55 14.27 -11.23
N ALA A 58 -0.08 13.00 -11.11
CA ALA A 58 -0.86 11.91 -10.53
C ALA A 58 -1.31 12.22 -9.10
N ARG A 59 -0.40 12.73 -8.25
CA ARG A 59 -0.72 13.19 -6.90
C ARG A 59 -1.79 14.28 -6.89
N PHE A 60 -1.69 15.26 -7.78
CA PHE A 60 -2.67 16.35 -7.87
C PHE A 60 -4.07 15.84 -8.22
N ILE A 61 -4.17 14.86 -9.15
CA ILE A 61 -5.43 14.30 -9.61
C ILE A 61 -6.04 13.34 -8.60
N THR A 62 -5.21 12.51 -7.95
CA THR A 62 -5.69 11.37 -7.15
C THR A 62 -5.56 11.57 -5.64
N GLY A 63 -4.79 12.55 -5.19
CA GLY A 63 -4.42 12.72 -3.77
C GLY A 63 -3.41 11.69 -3.27
N ILE A 64 -2.82 10.87 -4.16
CA ILE A 64 -1.89 9.78 -3.85
C ILE A 64 -0.51 10.10 -4.41
N GLU A 65 0.50 10.11 -3.53
CA GLU A 65 1.89 10.31 -3.93
C GLU A 65 2.64 8.97 -4.00
N ILE A 66 3.11 8.60 -5.20
CA ILE A 66 3.99 7.44 -5.40
C ILE A 66 5.25 7.93 -6.12
N HIS A 67 6.41 7.76 -5.47
CA HIS A 67 7.68 8.11 -6.12
C HIS A 67 7.93 7.22 -7.35
N PRO A 68 8.41 7.75 -8.50
CA PRO A 68 8.58 6.96 -9.73
C PRO A 68 9.49 5.73 -9.60
N ALA A 69 10.44 5.73 -8.66
CA ALA A 69 11.35 4.62 -8.43
C ALA A 69 10.72 3.43 -7.67
N VAL A 70 9.54 3.59 -7.08
CA VAL A 70 8.85 2.55 -6.32
C VAL A 70 8.58 1.33 -7.19
N VAL A 71 8.83 0.14 -6.65
CA VAL A 71 8.44 -1.13 -7.27
C VAL A 71 7.07 -1.53 -6.74
N VAL A 72 6.08 -1.63 -7.64
CA VAL A 72 4.70 -2.00 -7.29
C VAL A 72 4.35 -3.33 -7.96
N GLY A 73 3.98 -4.31 -7.16
CA GLY A 73 3.56 -5.65 -7.58
C GLY A 73 2.22 -5.66 -8.33
N LYS A 74 1.68 -6.86 -8.49
CA LYS A 74 0.41 -7.10 -9.17
C LYS A 74 -0.74 -6.94 -8.17
N ARG A 75 -1.91 -6.54 -8.66
CA ARG A 75 -3.17 -6.46 -7.92
C ARG A 75 -3.07 -5.69 -6.59
N VAL A 76 -2.15 -4.73 -6.52
CA VAL A 76 -2.09 -3.81 -5.37
C VAL A 76 -3.34 -2.94 -5.37
N PHE A 77 -4.04 -2.90 -4.25
CA PHE A 77 -5.26 -2.11 -4.07
C PHE A 77 -4.97 -0.93 -3.13
N ILE A 78 -5.15 0.29 -3.63
CA ILE A 78 -5.12 1.50 -2.79
C ILE A 78 -6.57 1.94 -2.66
N ASP A 79 -7.15 1.71 -1.48
CA ASP A 79 -8.53 2.03 -1.19
C ASP A 79 -8.65 3.46 -0.61
N HIS A 80 -9.64 4.22 -1.10
CA HIS A 80 -9.82 5.66 -0.86
C HIS A 80 -8.61 6.49 -1.30
N GLY A 81 -7.44 6.24 -0.76
CA GLY A 81 -6.11 6.68 -1.18
C GLY A 81 -5.74 8.11 -0.81
N LEU A 82 -6.65 9.00 -0.46
CA LEU A 82 -6.32 10.41 -0.15
C LEU A 82 -5.24 10.49 0.95
N GLY A 83 -4.16 11.23 0.67
CA GLY A 83 -3.05 11.43 1.61
C GLY A 83 -2.09 10.25 1.74
N VAL A 84 -2.17 9.23 0.88
CA VAL A 84 -1.15 8.18 0.78
C VAL A 84 0.15 8.76 0.24
N VAL A 85 1.27 8.43 0.90
CA VAL A 85 2.61 8.81 0.48
C VAL A 85 3.52 7.58 0.46
N ILE A 86 4.08 7.26 -0.71
CA ILE A 86 4.96 6.10 -0.93
C ILE A 86 6.34 6.58 -1.42
N GLY A 87 7.34 6.43 -0.54
CA GLY A 87 8.70 6.95 -0.73
C GLY A 87 9.56 6.10 -1.67
N GLU A 88 10.62 6.73 -2.18
CA GLU A 88 11.48 6.32 -3.29
C GLU A 88 11.92 4.84 -3.30
N THR A 89 12.41 4.32 -2.17
CA THR A 89 12.98 2.96 -2.10
C THR A 89 11.99 1.91 -1.61
N THR A 90 10.68 2.24 -1.60
CA THR A 90 9.62 1.28 -1.23
C THR A 90 9.52 0.17 -2.27
N VAL A 91 9.26 -1.03 -1.78
CA VAL A 91 8.86 -2.18 -2.59
C VAL A 91 7.52 -2.68 -2.05
N ILE A 92 6.54 -2.88 -2.93
CA ILE A 92 5.21 -3.38 -2.59
C ILE A 92 5.01 -4.68 -3.36
N GLY A 93 4.79 -5.77 -2.62
CA GLY A 93 4.50 -7.09 -3.16
C GLY A 93 3.11 -7.19 -3.78
N ASP A 94 2.81 -8.35 -4.34
CA ASP A 94 1.52 -8.65 -4.95
C ASP A 94 0.40 -8.64 -3.90
N ASP A 95 -0.82 -8.33 -4.32
CA ASP A 95 -2.05 -8.42 -3.52
C ASP A 95 -2.09 -7.56 -2.24
N CYS A 96 -1.17 -6.62 -2.07
CA CYS A 96 -1.21 -5.69 -0.94
C CYS A 96 -2.44 -4.78 -1.01
N THR A 97 -2.96 -4.40 0.18
CA THR A 97 -4.02 -3.39 0.33
C THR A 97 -3.51 -2.24 1.17
N ILE A 98 -3.72 -1.00 0.71
CA ILE A 98 -3.26 0.22 1.35
C ILE A 98 -4.42 1.19 1.44
N TYR A 99 -4.72 1.67 2.65
CA TYR A 99 -5.80 2.61 2.88
C TYR A 99 -5.33 4.07 2.90
N GLN A 100 -6.27 5.02 2.92
CA GLN A 100 -6.00 6.46 2.95
C GLN A 100 -5.09 6.88 4.11
N GLY A 101 -4.35 7.96 3.90
CA GLY A 101 -3.48 8.56 4.91
C GLY A 101 -2.25 7.73 5.30
N VAL A 102 -2.01 6.59 4.65
CA VAL A 102 -0.83 5.74 4.90
C VAL A 102 0.44 6.44 4.41
N THR A 103 1.51 6.33 5.21
CA THR A 103 2.85 6.75 4.79
C THR A 103 3.80 5.56 4.83
N LEU A 104 4.37 5.22 3.68
CA LEU A 104 5.52 4.31 3.56
C LEU A 104 6.78 5.18 3.44
N GLY A 105 7.34 5.57 4.60
CA GLY A 105 8.33 6.63 4.73
C GLY A 105 9.72 6.14 5.11
N GLY A 106 10.69 7.05 4.99
CA GLY A 106 12.07 6.83 5.44
C GLY A 106 12.36 7.56 6.74
N THR A 107 13.30 7.02 7.52
CA THR A 107 13.84 7.64 8.75
C THR A 107 15.27 8.14 8.58
N SER A 108 15.92 7.83 7.43
CA SER A 108 17.31 8.19 7.15
C SER A 108 17.40 9.22 6.03
N LEU A 109 18.34 10.17 6.16
CA LEU A 109 18.67 11.18 5.15
C LEU A 109 19.82 10.73 4.21
N TYR A 110 20.42 9.56 4.44
CA TYR A 110 21.51 9.06 3.59
C TYR A 110 21.01 8.67 2.20
N LYS A 111 21.65 9.26 1.17
CA LYS A 111 21.36 8.94 -0.25
C LYS A 111 21.86 7.54 -0.59
N GLY A 112 21.16 6.86 -1.52
CA GLY A 112 21.59 5.56 -2.05
C GLY A 112 21.37 4.36 -1.13
N THR A 113 20.78 4.55 0.04
CA THR A 113 20.45 3.45 0.96
C THR A 113 18.98 3.07 0.93
N LYS A 114 18.66 1.83 1.24
CA LYS A 114 17.28 1.37 1.48
C LYS A 114 16.75 2.03 2.74
N ARG A 115 15.84 2.99 2.59
CA ARG A 115 15.30 3.80 3.71
C ARG A 115 13.78 3.73 3.85
N HIS A 116 13.08 3.13 2.89
CA HIS A 116 11.63 2.93 2.90
C HIS A 116 11.30 1.44 2.99
N PRO A 117 10.12 1.08 3.52
CA PRO A 117 9.78 -0.32 3.79
C PRO A 117 9.65 -1.17 2.53
N THR A 118 9.78 -2.48 2.72
CA THR A 118 9.34 -3.51 1.79
C THR A 118 8.11 -4.17 2.37
N LEU A 119 7.01 -4.15 1.65
CA LEU A 119 5.81 -4.91 1.95
C LEU A 119 5.84 -6.20 1.12
N GLU A 120 5.81 -7.36 1.76
CA GLU A 120 5.66 -8.64 1.06
C GLU A 120 4.21 -8.86 0.60
N ALA A 121 3.95 -9.99 -0.07
CA ALA A 121 2.64 -10.26 -0.67
C ALA A 121 1.51 -10.29 0.38
N GLY A 122 0.35 -9.75 0.01
CA GLY A 122 -0.86 -9.81 0.83
C GLY A 122 -0.84 -8.93 2.09
N VAL A 123 0.14 -8.04 2.24
CA VAL A 123 0.19 -7.12 3.39
C VAL A 123 -0.97 -6.13 3.33
N VAL A 124 -1.61 -5.91 4.48
CA VAL A 124 -2.66 -4.90 4.65
C VAL A 124 -2.14 -3.76 5.52
N VAL A 125 -2.18 -2.53 4.99
CA VAL A 125 -1.81 -1.32 5.74
C VAL A 125 -3.05 -0.44 5.90
N SER A 126 -3.61 -0.44 7.13
CA SER A 126 -4.88 0.22 7.43
C SER A 126 -4.72 1.75 7.50
N ALA A 127 -5.88 2.43 7.51
CA ALA A 127 -6.00 3.88 7.42
C ALA A 127 -5.09 4.64 8.39
N GLY A 128 -4.40 5.65 7.88
CA GLY A 128 -3.55 6.54 8.66
C GLY A 128 -2.23 5.96 9.17
N ALA A 129 -1.95 4.67 8.97
CA ALA A 129 -0.74 4.03 9.47
C ALA A 129 0.55 4.63 8.88
N LYS A 130 1.62 4.67 9.68
CA LYS A 130 2.94 5.15 9.29
C LYS A 130 3.95 4.01 9.43
N VAL A 131 4.51 3.54 8.31
CA VAL A 131 5.55 2.51 8.28
C VAL A 131 6.85 3.20 7.88
N LEU A 132 7.76 3.37 8.84
CA LEU A 132 8.89 4.29 8.71
C LEU A 132 10.22 3.56 8.91
N GLY A 133 10.97 3.36 7.82
CA GLY A 133 12.29 2.72 7.83
C GLY A 133 12.47 1.68 6.74
N GLY A 134 13.72 1.26 6.51
CA GLY A 134 14.14 0.34 5.44
C GLY A 134 14.02 -1.15 5.81
N PHE A 135 12.98 -1.56 6.52
CA PHE A 135 12.75 -2.94 6.96
C PHE A 135 11.66 -3.65 6.15
N VAL A 136 11.46 -4.92 6.46
CA VAL A 136 10.45 -5.78 5.81
C VAL A 136 9.21 -5.90 6.70
N VAL A 137 8.05 -5.79 6.08
CA VAL A 137 6.75 -6.20 6.60
C VAL A 137 6.41 -7.51 5.90
N GLY A 138 6.39 -8.60 6.66
CA GLY A 138 6.28 -9.97 6.17
C GLY A 138 4.92 -10.28 5.53
N ALA A 139 4.90 -11.31 4.69
CA ALA A 139 3.72 -11.68 3.90
C ALA A 139 2.47 -11.88 4.78
N GLY A 140 1.35 -11.33 4.31
CA GLY A 140 0.06 -11.42 5.01
C GLY A 140 0.00 -10.65 6.34
N ALA A 141 1.04 -9.90 6.71
CA ALA A 141 1.03 -9.08 7.93
C ALA A 141 -0.01 -7.96 7.83
N ARG A 142 -0.49 -7.50 8.98
CA ARG A 142 -1.52 -6.46 9.10
C ARG A 142 -0.99 -5.31 9.93
N ILE A 143 -1.12 -4.10 9.41
CA ILE A 143 -0.79 -2.87 10.12
C ILE A 143 -2.09 -2.18 10.49
N GLY A 144 -2.38 -2.09 11.78
CA GLY A 144 -3.61 -1.48 12.30
C GLY A 144 -3.71 0.02 12.00
N SER A 145 -4.93 0.53 12.02
CA SER A 145 -5.20 1.96 11.75
C SER A 145 -4.42 2.87 12.71
N ASN A 146 -3.83 3.92 12.15
CA ASN A 146 -2.99 4.90 12.84
C ASN A 146 -1.75 4.31 13.57
N ALA A 147 -1.39 3.05 13.33
CA ALA A 147 -0.17 2.48 13.90
C ALA A 147 1.09 3.16 13.37
N VAL A 148 2.11 3.32 14.21
CA VAL A 148 3.42 3.83 13.84
C VAL A 148 4.45 2.72 13.98
N VAL A 149 4.79 2.09 12.84
CA VAL A 149 5.69 0.94 12.75
C VAL A 149 7.11 1.42 12.46
N LEU A 150 8.05 1.07 13.36
CA LEU A 150 9.45 1.50 13.30
C LEU A 150 10.43 0.33 13.20
N LYS A 151 9.95 -0.92 13.11
CA LYS A 151 10.74 -2.14 13.01
C LYS A 151 10.03 -3.20 12.18
N ALA A 152 10.78 -4.22 11.77
CA ALA A 152 10.24 -5.33 10.98
C ALA A 152 9.03 -6.00 11.65
N VAL A 153 8.09 -6.43 10.82
CA VAL A 153 6.87 -7.14 11.24
C VAL A 153 6.94 -8.56 10.64
N PRO A 154 6.86 -9.62 11.45
CA PRO A 154 6.87 -11.00 10.96
C PRO A 154 5.70 -11.30 10.01
N PRO A 155 5.82 -12.33 9.14
CA PRO A 155 4.70 -12.79 8.32
C PRO A 155 3.47 -13.14 9.17
N GLY A 156 2.29 -12.75 8.69
CA GLY A 156 1.00 -12.99 9.34
C GLY A 156 0.77 -12.20 10.64
N ALA A 157 1.78 -11.54 11.20
CA ALA A 157 1.65 -10.79 12.45
C ALA A 157 0.85 -9.50 12.28
N THR A 158 0.27 -9.01 13.38
CA THR A 158 -0.43 -7.72 13.43
C THR A 158 0.37 -6.71 14.23
N ALA A 159 0.57 -5.49 13.68
CA ALA A 159 1.24 -4.39 14.36
C ALA A 159 0.23 -3.28 14.68
N VAL A 160 0.08 -2.89 15.94
CA VAL A 160 -0.91 -1.89 16.41
C VAL A 160 -0.31 -0.90 17.40
N GLY A 161 -0.83 0.32 17.40
CA GLY A 161 -0.49 1.35 18.37
C GLY A 161 0.67 2.27 17.99
N ILE A 162 1.07 3.15 18.92
CA ILE A 162 2.11 4.18 18.73
C ILE A 162 3.04 4.19 19.95
N PRO A 163 4.33 3.76 19.85
CA PRO A 163 4.89 2.97 18.74
C PRO A 163 4.22 1.61 18.63
N ALA A 164 4.21 1.01 17.43
CA ALA A 164 3.47 -0.22 17.19
C ALA A 164 4.01 -1.40 18.00
N ARG A 165 3.11 -2.14 18.64
CA ARG A 165 3.36 -3.47 19.22
C ARG A 165 3.02 -4.52 18.17
N ILE A 166 3.85 -5.58 18.11
CA ILE A 166 3.64 -6.70 17.20
C ILE A 166 2.91 -7.78 17.99
N LEU A 167 1.75 -8.18 17.49
CA LEU A 167 0.96 -9.27 17.99
C LEU A 167 1.17 -10.48 17.08
N GLU A 168 1.65 -11.59 17.63
CA GLU A 168 1.79 -12.83 16.87
C GLU A 168 0.41 -13.45 16.64
N THR A 169 0.18 -13.95 15.43
CA THR A 169 -1.09 -14.57 15.06
C THR A 169 -1.13 -16.01 15.57
N THR A 170 -2.07 -16.34 16.41
CA THR A 170 -2.46 -17.73 16.66
C THR A 170 -3.20 -18.28 15.44
N GLU A 171 -3.01 -19.56 15.10
CA GLU A 171 -3.34 -20.23 13.81
C GLU A 171 -4.80 -20.10 13.28
N SER A 172 -5.70 -19.43 13.97
CA SER A 172 -7.12 -19.37 13.62
C SER A 172 -7.57 -18.16 12.78
N GLN A 173 -6.68 -17.26 12.37
CA GLN A 173 -7.06 -16.02 11.67
C GLN A 173 -6.66 -15.99 10.19
N HIS A 174 -7.17 -16.91 9.37
CA HIS A 174 -6.89 -16.94 7.92
C HIS A 174 -7.90 -16.20 7.04
N SER A 175 -8.92 -15.53 7.58
CA SER A 175 -9.82 -14.72 6.75
C SER A 175 -9.39 -13.26 6.70
N PHE A 176 -9.36 -12.68 5.49
CA PHE A 176 -9.21 -11.24 5.32
C PHE A 176 -10.34 -10.53 6.05
N THR A 177 -10.01 -9.75 7.05
CA THR A 177 -10.94 -8.84 7.68
C THR A 177 -10.40 -7.42 7.51
N ALA A 178 -11.18 -6.57 6.86
CA ALA A 178 -10.86 -5.15 6.81
C ALA A 178 -10.65 -4.65 8.26
N TYR A 179 -9.62 -3.84 8.46
CA TYR A 179 -9.26 -3.27 9.77
C TYR A 179 -8.82 -4.25 10.87
N GLY A 180 -8.61 -5.54 10.58
CA GLY A 180 -8.15 -6.53 11.56
C GLY A 180 -9.18 -6.91 12.63
N ILE A 181 -10.46 -6.58 12.44
CA ILE A 181 -11.58 -6.92 13.32
C ILE A 181 -12.30 -8.12 12.74
N THR A 182 -12.43 -9.20 13.50
CA THR A 182 -13.22 -10.38 13.10
C THR A 182 -14.71 -10.17 13.45
N PRO A 183 -15.66 -10.89 12.82
CA PRO A 183 -17.05 -10.85 13.23
C PRO A 183 -17.28 -11.19 14.71
N GLU A 184 -16.40 -11.99 15.31
CA GLU A 184 -16.43 -12.38 16.72
C GLU A 184 -16.08 -11.20 17.64
N ASP A 185 -15.18 -10.31 17.20
CA ASP A 185 -14.81 -9.11 17.97
C ASP A 185 -15.94 -8.06 18.04
N LEU A 186 -16.96 -8.18 17.17
CA LEU A 186 -18.13 -7.30 17.14
C LEU A 186 -19.30 -7.83 17.96
N SER A 187 -19.21 -9.04 18.51
CA SER A 187 -20.28 -9.70 19.28
C SER A 187 -20.09 -9.58 20.80
N SER A 188 -19.04 -8.92 21.26
CA SER A 188 -18.75 -8.61 22.66
C SER A 188 -19.02 -7.10 22.91
#